data_94eeed4a3d16642f2557207f7f8cc819
#
_entry.id   94eeed4a3d16642f2557207f7f8cc819
#
_cell.length_a   1.000
_cell.length_b   1.000
_cell.length_c   1.000
_cell.angle_alpha   90.00
_cell.angle_beta   90.00
_cell.angle_gamma   90.00
#
_symmetry.space_group_name_H-M   'P 1'
#
loop_
_entity.id
_entity.type
_entity.pdbx_description
1 polymer ?
#
loop_
_entity_poly.entity_id
_entity_poly.type
_entity_poly.pdbx_seq_one_letter_code
_entity_poly.pdbx_strand_id
1 'polypeptide(L)'
;MVDAFNQARTALFYRIRGQHRHARTQRMIRYYFAAQDIHERANSTHFDYRQIAEQLKNTDLIFRIQRLLELQAQACHDITACLRQNTPYHYNIRVEKALMGTIQSLELYSKEHAEQNNVLLALQTLIDNLKKY
;
A
#
# COMPACT_ATOMS: atom_id res chain seq x y z
N MET A 1 -1.86 3.83 -16.18
CA MET A 1 -1.44 2.73 -15.27
C MET A 1 -1.89 1.37 -15.75
N VAL A 2 -3.15 1.19 -16.18
CA VAL A 2 -3.66 -0.08 -16.73
C VAL A 2 -2.82 -0.58 -17.93
N ASP A 3 -2.38 0.32 -18.82
CA ASP A 3 -1.55 -0.04 -19.97
C ASP A 3 -0.17 -0.57 -19.56
N ALA A 4 0.44 -0.01 -18.50
CA ALA A 4 1.71 -0.49 -17.97
C ALA A 4 1.59 -1.93 -17.42
N PHE A 5 0.49 -2.24 -16.72
CA PHE A 5 0.20 -3.61 -16.28
C PHE A 5 -0.02 -4.57 -17.43
N ASN A 6 -0.74 -4.17 -18.47
CA ASN A 6 -0.97 -4.99 -19.67
C ASN A 6 0.34 -5.27 -20.41
N GLN A 7 1.22 -4.27 -20.57
CA GLN A 7 2.53 -4.44 -21.19
C GLN A 7 3.42 -5.37 -20.36
N ALA A 8 3.48 -5.19 -19.04
CA ALA A 8 4.25 -6.05 -18.15
C ALA A 8 3.72 -7.49 -18.18
N ARG A 9 2.40 -7.67 -18.15
CA ARG A 9 1.74 -8.96 -18.25
C ARG A 9 2.13 -9.67 -19.56
N THR A 10 2.00 -9.01 -20.69
CA THR A 10 2.32 -9.57 -22.01
C THR A 10 3.78 -9.99 -22.07
N ALA A 11 4.73 -9.15 -21.62
CA ALA A 11 6.14 -9.46 -21.58
C ALA A 11 6.49 -10.66 -20.69
N LEU A 12 5.86 -10.75 -19.50
CA LEU A 12 6.07 -11.86 -18.56
C LEU A 12 5.50 -13.17 -19.09
N PHE A 13 4.29 -13.17 -19.66
CA PHE A 13 3.66 -14.36 -20.20
C PHE A 13 4.40 -14.87 -21.45
N TYR A 14 4.97 -14.01 -22.28
CA TYR A 14 5.83 -14.40 -23.37
C TYR A 14 7.08 -15.16 -22.88
N ARG A 15 7.70 -14.69 -21.79
CA ARG A 15 8.87 -15.35 -21.18
C ARG A 15 8.54 -16.68 -20.49
N ILE A 16 7.31 -16.86 -20.00
CA ILE A 16 6.87 -18.09 -19.34
C ILE A 16 6.72 -19.25 -20.34
N ARG A 17 6.39 -18.94 -21.60
CA ARG A 17 6.28 -19.95 -22.67
C ARG A 17 7.64 -20.56 -23.07
N GLY A 18 8.76 -19.92 -22.73
CA GLY A 18 10.09 -20.51 -22.88
C GLY A 18 10.35 -21.56 -21.79
N GLN A 19 10.92 -22.72 -22.16
CA GLN A 19 11.01 -23.94 -21.35
C GLN A 19 11.83 -23.87 -20.04
N HIS A 20 12.47 -22.76 -19.71
CA HIS A 20 13.23 -22.60 -18.47
C HIS A 20 12.74 -21.42 -17.65
N ARG A 21 12.04 -21.72 -16.55
CA ARG A 21 11.67 -20.75 -15.54
C ARG A 21 12.91 -20.29 -14.76
N HIS A 22 13.62 -19.30 -15.29
CA HIS A 22 14.71 -18.69 -14.52
C HIS A 22 14.18 -18.08 -13.23
N ALA A 23 14.94 -18.21 -12.13
CA ALA A 23 14.60 -17.64 -10.82
C ALA A 23 14.28 -16.12 -10.89
N ARG A 24 14.93 -15.40 -11.81
CA ARG A 24 14.65 -14.00 -12.10
C ARG A 24 13.23 -13.80 -12.63
N THR A 25 12.77 -14.63 -13.56
CA THR A 25 11.41 -14.53 -14.13
C THR A 25 10.35 -14.80 -13.07
N GLN A 26 10.55 -15.81 -12.23
CA GLN A 26 9.64 -16.10 -11.11
C GLN A 26 9.55 -14.94 -10.12
N ARG A 27 10.68 -14.30 -9.83
CA ARG A 27 10.73 -13.12 -8.96
C ARG A 27 9.96 -11.95 -9.56
N MET A 28 10.13 -11.68 -10.84
CA MET A 28 9.40 -10.62 -11.55
C MET A 28 7.91 -10.87 -11.60
N ILE A 29 7.47 -12.12 -11.73
CA ILE A 29 6.05 -12.51 -11.68
C ILE A 29 5.47 -12.19 -10.30
N ARG A 30 6.17 -12.52 -9.21
CA ARG A 30 5.72 -12.19 -7.86
C ARG A 30 5.55 -10.69 -7.66
N TYR A 31 6.51 -9.89 -8.12
CA TYR A 31 6.41 -8.42 -8.04
C TYR A 31 5.26 -7.88 -8.89
N TYR A 32 5.02 -8.45 -10.06
CA TYR A 32 3.89 -8.06 -10.90
C TYR A 32 2.55 -8.28 -10.18
N PHE A 33 2.33 -9.46 -9.62
CA PHE A 33 1.09 -9.74 -8.89
C PHE A 33 0.95 -8.92 -7.61
N ALA A 34 2.03 -8.68 -6.89
CA ALA A 34 2.01 -7.79 -5.73
C ALA A 34 1.63 -6.35 -6.11
N ALA A 35 2.21 -5.82 -7.20
CA ALA A 35 1.89 -4.49 -7.70
C ALA A 35 0.44 -4.39 -8.18
N GLN A 36 -0.06 -5.43 -8.85
CA GLN A 36 -1.46 -5.51 -9.27
C GLN A 36 -2.42 -5.52 -8.07
N ASP A 37 -2.14 -6.33 -7.04
CA ASP A 37 -2.95 -6.40 -5.83
C ASP A 37 -2.97 -5.05 -5.08
N ILE A 38 -1.82 -4.36 -4.95
CA ILE A 38 -1.74 -3.02 -4.39
C ILE A 38 -2.61 -2.03 -5.18
N HIS A 39 -2.50 -2.05 -6.51
CA HIS A 39 -3.28 -1.17 -7.38
C HIS A 39 -4.79 -1.43 -7.28
N GLU A 40 -5.23 -2.69 -7.29
CA GLU A 40 -6.63 -3.06 -7.15
C GLU A 40 -7.20 -2.60 -5.80
N ARG A 41 -6.44 -2.78 -4.71
CA ARG A 41 -6.85 -2.33 -3.37
C ARG A 41 -6.93 -0.81 -3.28
N ALA A 42 -5.97 -0.10 -3.85
CA ALA A 42 -5.97 1.36 -3.87
C ALA A 42 -7.18 1.92 -4.63
N ASN A 43 -7.64 1.23 -5.67
CA ASN A 43 -8.79 1.64 -6.46
C ASN A 43 -10.14 1.12 -5.93
N SER A 44 -10.15 0.05 -5.13
CA SER A 44 -11.38 -0.54 -4.59
C SER A 44 -11.93 0.22 -3.38
N THR A 45 -11.16 1.11 -2.80
CA THR A 45 -11.57 1.91 -1.65
C THR A 45 -12.37 3.13 -2.11
N HIS A 46 -13.69 2.97 -2.20
CA HIS A 46 -14.64 4.06 -2.44
C HIS A 46 -14.91 4.84 -1.15
N PHE A 47 -13.86 5.46 -0.59
CA PHE A 47 -14.04 6.30 0.57
C PHE A 47 -14.32 7.75 0.13
N ASP A 48 -15.26 8.40 0.80
CA ASP A 48 -15.37 9.84 0.75
C ASP A 48 -14.24 10.47 1.57
N TYR A 49 -13.09 10.65 0.93
CA TYR A 49 -11.90 11.25 1.55
C TYR A 49 -12.18 12.67 2.09
N ARG A 50 -13.15 13.38 1.53
CA ARG A 50 -13.53 14.72 2.00
C ARG A 50 -14.20 14.61 3.36
N GLN A 51 -15.14 13.68 3.51
CA GLN A 51 -15.81 13.43 4.78
C GLN A 51 -14.81 13.00 5.86
N ILE A 52 -13.90 12.10 5.53
CA ILE A 52 -12.84 11.65 6.43
C ILE A 52 -11.96 12.83 6.85
N ALA A 53 -11.50 13.65 5.90
CA ALA A 53 -10.67 14.81 6.17
C ALA A 53 -11.36 15.84 7.07
N GLU A 54 -12.66 16.13 6.82
CA GLU A 54 -13.44 17.04 7.66
C GLU A 54 -13.59 16.53 9.11
N GLN A 55 -13.83 15.25 9.29
CA GLN A 55 -13.98 14.67 10.62
C GLN A 55 -12.66 14.56 11.38
N LEU A 56 -11.55 14.37 10.68
CA LEU A 56 -10.22 14.20 11.27
C LEU A 56 -9.39 15.47 11.33
N LYS A 57 -9.87 16.59 10.81
CA LYS A 57 -9.08 17.84 10.66
C LYS A 57 -8.47 18.37 11.95
N ASN A 58 -9.08 18.08 13.10
CA ASN A 58 -8.61 18.51 14.41
C ASN A 58 -7.86 17.40 15.18
N THR A 59 -7.52 16.31 14.53
CA THR A 59 -6.82 15.18 15.13
C THR A 59 -5.42 15.00 14.50
N ASP A 60 -4.52 14.37 15.24
CA ASP A 60 -3.20 13.97 14.70
C ASP A 60 -3.30 12.79 13.72
N LEU A 61 -4.42 12.08 13.72
CA LEU A 61 -4.64 10.87 12.94
C LEU A 61 -4.52 11.12 11.43
N ILE A 62 -5.04 12.25 10.93
CA ILE A 62 -4.91 12.59 9.51
C ILE A 62 -3.45 12.76 9.08
N PHE A 63 -2.63 13.40 9.89
CA PHE A 63 -1.20 13.58 9.61
C PHE A 63 -0.44 12.26 9.68
N ARG A 64 -0.81 11.37 10.60
CA ARG A 64 -0.22 10.04 10.70
C ARG A 64 -0.55 9.17 9.49
N ILE A 65 -1.79 9.20 9.02
CA ILE A 65 -2.22 8.50 7.79
C ILE A 65 -1.47 9.05 6.58
N GLN A 66 -1.41 10.37 6.44
CA GLN A 66 -0.65 11.02 5.36
C GLN A 66 0.81 10.57 5.37
N ARG A 67 1.45 10.62 6.53
CA ARG A 67 2.85 10.20 6.68
C ARG A 67 3.07 8.73 6.35
N LEU A 68 2.16 7.86 6.76
CA LEU A 68 2.21 6.45 6.42
C LEU A 68 2.13 6.22 4.91
N LEU A 69 1.20 6.88 4.24
CA LEU A 69 1.05 6.81 2.77
C LEU A 69 2.29 7.32 2.03
N GLU A 70 2.89 8.43 2.48
CA GLU A 70 4.15 8.95 1.94
C GLU A 70 5.29 7.95 2.06
N LEU A 71 5.44 7.33 3.23
CA LEU A 71 6.48 6.33 3.47
C LEU A 71 6.27 5.06 2.63
N GLN A 72 5.03 4.64 2.43
CA GLN A 72 4.72 3.50 1.56
C GLN A 72 4.98 3.82 0.09
N ALA A 73 4.62 5.02 -0.37
CA ALA A 73 4.95 5.48 -1.72
C ALA A 73 6.47 5.50 -1.93
N GLN A 74 7.23 6.00 -0.95
CA GLN A 74 8.69 5.97 -1.02
C GLN A 74 9.24 4.56 -1.08
N ALA A 75 8.69 3.63 -0.29
CA ALA A 75 9.08 2.22 -0.33
C ALA A 75 8.86 1.60 -1.73
N CYS A 76 7.76 1.92 -2.40
CA CYS A 76 7.51 1.48 -3.78
C CYS A 76 8.57 2.01 -4.76
N HIS A 77 8.96 3.29 -4.62
CA HIS A 77 10.04 3.88 -5.42
C HIS A 77 11.39 3.18 -5.17
N ASP A 78 11.72 2.93 -3.89
CA ASP A 78 12.97 2.27 -3.51
C ASP A 78 13.03 0.83 -4.03
N ILE A 79 11.93 0.07 -3.95
CA ILE A 79 11.81 -1.27 -4.53
C ILE A 79 12.04 -1.22 -6.04
N THR A 80 11.44 -0.24 -6.72
CA THR A 80 11.61 -0.06 -8.17
C THR A 80 13.06 0.22 -8.54
N ALA A 81 13.74 1.07 -7.79
CA ALA A 81 15.16 1.37 -7.97
C ALA A 81 16.03 0.12 -7.75
N CYS A 82 15.78 -0.64 -6.67
CA CYS A 82 16.47 -1.90 -6.40
C CYS A 82 16.27 -2.94 -7.51
N LEU A 83 15.06 -3.04 -8.06
CA LEU A 83 14.77 -3.94 -9.19
C LEU A 83 15.54 -3.56 -10.45
N ARG A 84 15.62 -2.26 -10.77
CA ARG A 84 16.38 -1.75 -11.93
C ARG A 84 17.87 -2.01 -11.79
N GLN A 85 18.42 -1.82 -10.60
CA GLN A 85 19.84 -1.99 -10.28
C GLN A 85 20.21 -3.45 -9.96
N ASN A 86 19.22 -4.35 -9.90
CA ASN A 86 19.40 -5.75 -9.47
C ASN A 86 20.04 -5.87 -8.07
N THR A 87 19.71 -4.95 -7.17
CA THR A 87 20.15 -4.92 -5.77
C THR A 87 19.03 -5.39 -4.84
N PRO A 88 19.35 -5.98 -3.67
CA PRO A 88 18.33 -6.36 -2.70
C PRO A 88 17.67 -5.11 -2.09
N TYR A 89 16.35 -5.19 -1.86
CA TYR A 89 15.62 -4.17 -1.11
C TYR A 89 15.73 -4.46 0.38
N HIS A 90 16.02 -3.43 1.16
CA HIS A 90 16.03 -3.48 2.62
C HIS A 90 14.81 -2.75 3.18
N TYR A 91 14.01 -3.47 3.95
CA TYR A 91 12.82 -2.92 4.57
C TYR A 91 13.14 -1.75 5.51
N ASN A 92 12.40 -0.66 5.35
CA ASN A 92 12.58 0.53 6.19
C ASN A 92 11.69 0.43 7.44
N ILE A 93 12.30 0.26 8.60
CA ILE A 93 11.63 0.19 9.90
C ILE A 93 10.78 1.44 10.23
N ARG A 94 11.02 2.57 9.55
CA ARG A 94 10.19 3.77 9.71
C ARG A 94 8.75 3.55 9.26
N VAL A 95 8.52 2.71 8.26
CA VAL A 95 7.18 2.32 7.80
C VAL A 95 6.44 1.59 8.91
N GLU A 96 7.08 0.62 9.54
CA GLU A 96 6.50 -0.15 10.65
C GLU A 96 6.17 0.74 11.85
N LYS A 97 7.10 1.63 12.24
CA LYS A 97 6.87 2.58 13.33
C LYS A 97 5.72 3.55 13.03
N ALA A 98 5.63 4.03 11.79
CA ALA A 98 4.54 4.90 11.36
C ALA A 98 3.19 4.15 11.36
N LEU A 99 3.16 2.90 10.93
CA LEU A 99 1.98 2.04 10.96
C LEU A 99 1.50 1.81 12.40
N MET A 100 2.40 1.41 13.31
CA MET A 100 2.08 1.20 14.72
C MET A 100 1.55 2.47 15.38
N GLY A 101 2.18 3.62 15.15
CA GLY A 101 1.72 4.91 15.66
C GLY A 101 0.35 5.30 15.12
N THR A 102 0.04 5.00 13.86
CA THR A 102 -1.26 5.25 13.25
C THR A 102 -2.35 4.35 13.86
N ILE A 103 -2.06 3.08 14.08
CA ILE A 103 -2.97 2.13 14.74
C ILE A 103 -3.30 2.61 16.17
N GLN A 104 -2.29 3.01 16.95
CA GLN A 104 -2.50 3.53 18.31
C GLN A 104 -3.36 4.79 18.30
N SER A 105 -3.12 5.74 17.40
CA SER A 105 -3.95 6.94 17.26
C SER A 105 -5.39 6.60 16.86
N LEU A 106 -5.59 5.61 16.00
CA LEU A 106 -6.94 5.16 15.65
C LEU A 106 -7.67 4.54 16.83
N GLU A 107 -6.99 3.73 17.63
CA GLU A 107 -7.57 3.14 18.83
C GLU A 107 -8.02 4.20 19.85
N LEU A 108 -7.19 5.24 20.04
CA LEU A 108 -7.55 6.37 20.91
C LEU A 108 -8.75 7.14 20.36
N TYR A 109 -8.74 7.47 19.08
CA TYR A 109 -9.84 8.15 18.40
C TYR A 109 -11.13 7.34 18.48
N SER A 110 -11.06 6.02 18.30
CA SER A 110 -12.20 5.11 18.40
C SER A 110 -12.83 5.09 19.79
N LYS A 111 -12.02 5.16 20.85
CA LYS A 111 -12.50 5.23 22.23
C LYS A 111 -13.23 6.54 22.54
N GLU A 112 -12.75 7.65 21.97
CA GLU A 112 -13.31 8.98 22.18
C GLU A 112 -14.57 9.24 21.34
N HIS A 113 -14.70 8.58 20.18
CA HIS A 113 -15.74 8.82 19.18
C HIS A 113 -16.52 7.56 18.82
N ALA A 114 -16.86 6.73 19.80
CA ALA A 114 -17.55 5.44 19.58
C ALA A 114 -18.90 5.55 18.83
N GLU A 115 -19.50 6.75 18.77
CA GLU A 115 -20.77 7.00 18.06
C GLU A 115 -20.61 7.19 16.54
N GLN A 116 -19.37 7.36 16.03
CA GLN A 116 -19.08 7.62 14.60
C GLN A 116 -18.64 6.35 13.87
N ASN A 117 -19.45 5.30 13.93
CA ASN A 117 -19.11 3.96 13.45
C ASN A 117 -18.70 3.90 11.96
N ASN A 118 -19.29 4.72 11.07
CA ASN A 118 -19.02 4.67 9.63
C ASN A 118 -17.58 5.11 9.28
N VAL A 119 -17.11 6.18 9.92
CA VAL A 119 -15.74 6.69 9.70
C VAL A 119 -14.71 5.77 10.31
N LEU A 120 -14.99 5.25 11.50
CA LEU A 120 -14.13 4.29 12.18
C LEU A 120 -13.95 3.01 11.36
N LEU A 121 -15.03 2.49 10.80
CA LEU A 121 -14.98 1.30 9.94
C LEU A 121 -14.17 1.57 8.67
N ALA A 122 -14.35 2.74 8.04
CA ALA A 122 -13.59 3.15 6.86
C ALA A 122 -12.09 3.27 7.17
N LEU A 123 -11.72 3.91 8.30
CA LEU A 123 -10.34 4.05 8.74
C LEU A 123 -9.72 2.71 9.10
N GLN A 124 -10.44 1.84 9.79
CA GLN A 124 -9.98 0.49 10.10
C GLN A 124 -9.68 -0.30 8.83
N THR A 125 -10.59 -0.27 7.87
CA THR A 125 -10.41 -0.94 6.58
C THR A 125 -9.21 -0.37 5.82
N LEU A 126 -9.02 0.95 5.83
CA LEU A 126 -7.86 1.59 5.21
C LEU A 126 -6.56 1.10 5.85
N ILE A 127 -6.48 1.12 7.19
CA ILE A 127 -5.27 0.70 7.91
C ILE A 127 -5.01 -0.79 7.73
N ASP A 128 -6.02 -1.63 7.73
CA ASP A 128 -5.87 -3.07 7.48
C ASP A 128 -5.36 -3.35 6.06
N ASN A 129 -5.77 -2.55 5.07
CA ASN A 129 -5.22 -2.62 3.73
C ASN A 129 -3.75 -2.19 3.69
N LEU A 130 -3.38 -1.13 4.40
CA LEU A 130 -2.01 -0.63 4.47
C LEU A 130 -1.08 -1.57 5.24
N LYS A 131 -1.59 -2.30 6.23
CA LYS A 131 -0.82 -3.26 7.05
C LYS A 131 -0.35 -4.48 6.26
N LYS A 132 -1.07 -4.85 5.18
CA LYS A 132 -0.73 -6.02 4.37
C LYS A 132 0.46 -5.80 3.44
N TYR A 133 0.93 -4.58 3.31
CA TYR A 133 2.03 -4.14 2.44
C TYR A 133 3.13 -3.46 3.22
#